data_a79c0c0174c8667b2414cee6402fea59
#
_entry.id   a79c0c0174c8667b2414cee6402fea59
#
_cell.length_a   1.000
_cell.length_b   1.000
_cell.length_c   1.000
_cell.angle_alpha   90.00
_cell.angle_beta   90.00
_cell.angle_gamma   90.00
#
_symmetry.space_group_name_H-M   'P 1'
#
loop_
_entity.id
_entity.type
_entity.pdbx_description
1 polymer ?
#
loop_
_entity_poly.entity_id
_entity_poly.type
_entity_poly.pdbx_seq_one_letter_code
_entity_poly.pdbx_strand_id
1 'polypeptide(L)'
;DNVESYSYNDLSIIQIELLSTVKDEDVEQCWDMLRRKVGDACASLPPGASAPMVKDDFGNVYGMFYALTGDGLTDRELSDYAELIKREVSDLEGVDRVELYGTRPECINISLLQDRMANLGVKPAEVLATLNGQNKTTYTGYYENGDNRIRVTVNDKFKTVDDIGKMFIQGHDDDQLRLRDIARIEKSYENPTRNELFYDGEQALGLLVAASSGTDIIKVGSAVAQKLDDLKGSRLPAGVECHKVFYQPERVGDSLGTFVINLIESVVIVVLILMLAMGFKSGVIIGISLVVTVFGSFLFLLSAGGTMQRVSLAAFVLAMGMLVDNAIVIV
;
A
#
# COMPACT_ATOMS: atom_id res chain seq x y z
N ASP A 1 -2.58 9.91 -22.86
CA ASP A 1 -3.20 10.37 -24.08
C ASP A 1 -4.52 11.11 -23.84
N ASN A 2 -5.05 10.98 -22.67
CA ASN A 2 -6.26 11.67 -22.28
C ASN A 2 -6.02 12.45 -20.98
N VAL A 3 -6.52 13.68 -20.93
CA VAL A 3 -6.51 14.51 -19.72
C VAL A 3 -7.94 14.97 -19.48
N GLU A 4 -8.53 14.45 -18.43
CA GLU A 4 -9.88 14.82 -18.01
C GLU A 4 -9.82 15.61 -16.71
N SER A 5 -10.62 16.66 -16.62
CA SER A 5 -10.69 17.48 -15.42
C SER A 5 -12.13 17.61 -14.92
N TYR A 6 -12.30 17.44 -13.62
CA TYR A 6 -13.56 17.58 -12.92
C TYR A 6 -13.43 18.68 -11.89
N SER A 7 -14.24 19.73 -12.03
CA SER A 7 -14.24 20.86 -11.10
C SER A 7 -15.49 20.83 -10.22
N TYR A 8 -15.26 20.78 -8.91
CA TYR A 8 -16.30 20.84 -7.89
C TYR A 8 -16.12 22.10 -7.03
N ASN A 9 -17.03 22.33 -6.09
CA ASN A 9 -16.83 23.38 -5.10
C ASN A 9 -15.59 23.02 -4.26
N ASP A 10 -14.62 23.92 -4.22
CA ASP A 10 -13.36 23.81 -3.46
C ASP A 10 -12.46 22.61 -3.83
N LEU A 11 -12.75 21.86 -4.91
CA LEU A 11 -11.97 20.70 -5.32
C LEU A 11 -11.87 20.62 -6.84
N SER A 12 -10.65 20.40 -7.35
CA SER A 12 -10.41 20.05 -8.76
C SER A 12 -9.69 18.71 -8.82
N ILE A 13 -10.21 17.78 -9.61
CA ILE A 13 -9.61 16.46 -9.86
C ILE A 13 -9.19 16.42 -11.32
N ILE A 14 -7.94 16.08 -11.57
CA ILE A 14 -7.40 15.93 -12.92
C ILE A 14 -6.95 14.49 -13.08
N GLN A 15 -7.57 13.78 -14.00
CA GLN A 15 -7.21 12.41 -14.36
C GLN A 15 -6.34 12.45 -15.62
N ILE A 16 -5.19 11.80 -15.56
CA ILE A 16 -4.21 11.75 -16.64
C ILE A 16 -4.00 10.29 -17.02
N GLU A 17 -4.21 10.01 -18.30
CA GLU A 17 -3.96 8.70 -18.87
C GLU A 17 -2.73 8.74 -19.78
N LEU A 18 -1.78 7.85 -19.55
CA LEU A 18 -0.59 7.73 -20.38
C LEU A 18 -0.93 7.10 -21.74
N LEU A 19 -0.12 7.43 -22.75
CA LEU A 19 -0.19 6.78 -24.05
C LEU A 19 0.02 5.27 -23.92
N SER A 20 -0.78 4.48 -24.59
CA SER A 20 -0.61 3.01 -24.66
C SER A 20 0.70 2.56 -25.32
N THR A 21 1.41 3.49 -25.96
CA THR A 21 2.72 3.26 -26.57
C THR A 21 3.90 3.42 -25.61
N VAL A 22 3.64 3.94 -24.39
CA VAL A 22 4.67 4.03 -23.34
C VAL A 22 5.00 2.63 -22.88
N LYS A 23 6.28 2.28 -22.85
CA LYS A 23 6.72 0.98 -22.36
C LYS A 23 6.64 0.93 -20.84
N ASP A 24 6.43 -0.27 -20.29
CA ASP A 24 6.30 -0.47 -18.84
C ASP A 24 7.51 0.05 -18.08
N GLU A 25 8.71 -0.08 -18.65
CA GLU A 25 9.98 0.43 -18.08
C GLU A 25 10.05 1.96 -17.99
N ASP A 26 9.29 2.69 -18.80
CA ASP A 26 9.27 4.17 -18.86
C ASP A 26 8.13 4.79 -18.05
N VAL A 27 7.17 3.99 -17.57
CA VAL A 27 5.97 4.48 -16.87
C VAL A 27 6.34 5.24 -15.60
N GLU A 28 7.25 4.71 -14.78
CA GLU A 28 7.69 5.36 -13.55
C GLU A 28 8.35 6.72 -13.83
N GLN A 29 9.15 6.80 -14.89
CA GLN A 29 9.78 8.06 -15.29
C GLN A 29 8.74 9.10 -15.74
N CYS A 30 7.65 8.67 -16.39
CA CYS A 30 6.55 9.55 -16.75
C CYS A 30 5.86 10.13 -15.50
N TRP A 31 5.63 9.30 -14.48
CA TRP A 31 5.06 9.74 -13.22
C TRP A 31 5.98 10.68 -12.45
N ASP A 32 7.28 10.42 -12.42
CA ASP A 32 8.28 11.33 -11.84
C ASP A 32 8.28 12.70 -12.54
N MET A 33 8.19 12.69 -13.86
CA MET A 33 8.11 13.92 -14.65
C MET A 33 6.83 14.68 -14.36
N LEU A 34 5.69 13.99 -14.22
CA LEU A 34 4.41 14.56 -13.85
C LEU A 34 4.49 15.22 -12.48
N ARG A 35 4.96 14.51 -11.45
CA ARG A 35 5.13 15.04 -10.09
C ARG A 35 5.95 16.32 -10.09
N ARG A 36 7.08 16.32 -10.79
CA ARG A 36 7.94 17.50 -10.90
C ARG A 36 7.24 18.67 -11.56
N LYS A 37 6.59 18.45 -12.72
CA LYS A 37 5.87 19.54 -13.43
C LYS A 37 4.70 20.10 -12.63
N VAL A 38 3.96 19.23 -11.92
CA VAL A 38 2.87 19.67 -11.04
C VAL A 38 3.43 20.45 -9.85
N GLY A 39 4.56 19.99 -9.28
CA GLY A 39 5.27 20.73 -8.23
C GLY A 39 5.72 22.11 -8.69
N ASP A 40 6.31 22.25 -9.88
CA ASP A 40 6.73 23.51 -10.45
C ASP A 40 5.54 24.47 -10.67
N ALA A 41 4.38 23.92 -11.06
CA ALA A 41 3.15 24.71 -11.28
C ALA A 41 2.53 25.24 -9.98
N CYS A 42 2.89 24.71 -8.81
CA CYS A 42 2.36 25.17 -7.51
C CYS A 42 2.55 26.69 -7.30
N ALA A 43 3.68 27.23 -7.76
CA ALA A 43 3.99 28.64 -7.61
C ALA A 43 3.06 29.58 -8.44
N SER A 44 2.37 29.03 -9.45
CA SER A 44 1.46 29.77 -10.33
C SER A 44 -0.02 29.65 -9.93
N LEU A 45 -0.32 28.89 -8.87
CA LEU A 45 -1.68 28.72 -8.39
C LEU A 45 -2.21 30.02 -7.75
N PRO A 46 -3.53 30.26 -7.82
CA PRO A 46 -4.13 31.44 -7.20
C PRO A 46 -4.00 31.39 -5.67
N PRO A 47 -3.97 32.56 -5.01
CA PRO A 47 -3.93 32.64 -3.54
C PRO A 47 -5.10 31.89 -2.92
N GLY A 48 -4.80 31.04 -1.94
CA GLY A 48 -5.79 30.19 -1.25
C GLY A 48 -5.94 28.78 -1.82
N ALA A 49 -5.36 28.47 -2.97
CA ALA A 49 -5.29 27.10 -3.47
C ALA A 49 -4.26 26.29 -2.69
N SER A 50 -4.65 25.09 -2.28
CA SER A 50 -3.71 24.13 -1.69
C SER A 50 -2.77 23.54 -2.75
N ALA A 51 -1.60 23.07 -2.33
CA ALA A 51 -0.69 22.35 -3.23
C ALA A 51 -1.39 21.10 -3.79
N PRO A 52 -1.30 20.84 -5.11
CA PRO A 52 -1.90 19.67 -5.70
C PRO A 52 -1.24 18.39 -5.19
N MET A 53 -2.05 17.39 -4.94
CA MET A 53 -1.59 16.05 -4.57
C MET A 53 -1.63 15.15 -5.79
N VAL A 54 -0.47 14.64 -6.20
CA VAL A 54 -0.37 13.67 -7.29
C VAL A 54 -0.54 12.27 -6.70
N LYS A 55 -1.49 11.50 -7.23
CA LYS A 55 -1.68 10.08 -6.96
C LYS A 55 -1.33 9.30 -8.22
N ASP A 56 -0.19 8.68 -8.23
CA ASP A 56 0.35 7.87 -9.33
C ASP A 56 0.38 6.38 -9.02
N ASP A 57 -0.11 6.01 -7.84
CA ASP A 57 -0.20 4.64 -7.34
C ASP A 57 -1.57 3.98 -7.59
N PHE A 58 -2.41 4.61 -8.40
CA PHE A 58 -3.78 4.16 -8.67
C PHE A 58 -3.85 2.75 -9.31
N GLY A 59 -2.81 2.35 -10.05
CA GLY A 59 -2.72 1.05 -10.69
C GLY A 59 -2.21 -0.09 -9.80
N ASN A 60 -1.74 0.21 -8.60
CA ASN A 60 -1.16 -0.79 -7.71
C ASN A 60 -2.27 -1.64 -7.08
N VAL A 61 -2.27 -2.93 -7.42
CA VAL A 61 -3.22 -3.89 -6.86
C VAL A 61 -2.58 -4.60 -5.67
N TYR A 62 -3.19 -4.47 -4.50
CA TYR A 62 -2.79 -5.23 -3.33
C TYR A 62 -3.30 -6.66 -3.45
N GLY A 63 -2.40 -7.56 -3.84
CA GLY A 63 -2.70 -8.99 -4.02
C GLY A 63 -2.87 -9.76 -2.71
N MET A 64 -2.43 -9.20 -1.59
CA MET A 64 -2.55 -9.81 -0.27
C MET A 64 -3.04 -8.78 0.73
N PHE A 65 -4.06 -9.16 1.49
CA PHE A 65 -4.64 -8.36 2.57
C PHE A 65 -4.76 -9.21 3.82
N TYR A 66 -4.10 -8.78 4.88
CA TYR A 66 -4.18 -9.40 6.20
C TYR A 66 -4.82 -8.44 7.19
N ALA A 67 -5.64 -8.97 8.07
CA ALA A 67 -6.11 -8.26 9.26
C ALA A 67 -5.19 -8.62 10.44
N LEU A 68 -4.63 -7.61 11.08
CA LEU A 68 -3.79 -7.74 12.27
C LEU A 68 -4.65 -7.41 13.48
N THR A 69 -4.85 -8.38 14.36
CA THR A 69 -5.55 -8.21 15.65
C THR A 69 -4.55 -8.29 16.80
N GLY A 70 -4.88 -7.68 17.92
CA GLY A 70 -4.00 -7.65 19.09
C GLY A 70 -4.79 -7.81 20.38
N ASP A 71 -4.93 -9.04 20.88
CA ASP A 71 -5.59 -9.28 22.16
C ASP A 71 -4.76 -8.71 23.33
N GLY A 72 -5.41 -7.85 24.13
CA GLY A 72 -4.79 -7.20 25.27
C GLY A 72 -3.76 -6.11 24.96
N LEU A 73 -3.61 -5.71 23.69
CA LEU A 73 -2.72 -4.64 23.26
C LEU A 73 -3.47 -3.31 23.11
N THR A 74 -2.78 -2.22 23.37
CA THR A 74 -3.26 -0.88 23.03
C THR A 74 -3.15 -0.61 21.53
N ASP A 75 -3.94 0.35 21.01
CA ASP A 75 -3.87 0.77 19.60
C ASP A 75 -2.44 1.14 19.16
N ARG A 76 -1.70 1.75 20.07
CA ARG A 76 -0.30 2.11 19.83
C ARG A 76 0.60 0.89 19.69
N GLU A 77 0.53 -0.04 20.63
CA GLU A 77 1.36 -1.25 20.59
C GLU A 77 1.07 -2.07 19.35
N LEU A 78 -0.21 -2.24 18.99
CA LEU A 78 -0.60 -2.91 17.77
C LEU A 78 -0.06 -2.17 16.52
N SER A 79 -0.10 -0.85 16.53
CA SER A 79 0.46 -0.01 15.45
C SER A 79 1.98 -0.14 15.34
N ASP A 80 2.70 -0.17 16.47
CA ASP A 80 4.15 -0.34 16.50
C ASP A 80 4.56 -1.74 15.95
N TYR A 81 3.80 -2.78 16.29
CA TYR A 81 4.02 -4.13 15.72
C TYR A 81 3.63 -4.19 14.23
N ALA A 82 2.56 -3.52 13.82
CA ALA A 82 2.18 -3.44 12.42
C ALA A 82 3.27 -2.74 11.57
N GLU A 83 3.87 -1.66 12.07
CA GLU A 83 5.01 -0.98 11.41
C GLU A 83 6.28 -1.87 11.38
N LEU A 84 6.52 -2.68 12.41
CA LEU A 84 7.58 -3.67 12.39
C LEU A 84 7.33 -4.71 11.28
N ILE A 85 6.12 -5.27 11.23
CA ILE A 85 5.72 -6.25 10.20
C ILE A 85 5.86 -5.64 8.80
N LYS A 86 5.34 -4.42 8.61
CA LYS A 86 5.43 -3.69 7.34
C LYS A 86 6.87 -3.59 6.87
N ARG A 87 7.80 -3.19 7.74
CA ARG A 87 9.22 -3.04 7.41
C ARG A 87 9.85 -4.36 7.00
N GLU A 88 9.61 -5.41 7.79
CA GLU A 88 10.17 -6.74 7.54
C GLU A 88 9.62 -7.40 6.27
N VAL A 89 8.35 -7.12 5.92
CA VAL A 89 7.71 -7.61 4.70
C VAL A 89 8.14 -6.79 3.48
N SER A 90 8.35 -5.48 3.64
CA SER A 90 8.83 -4.61 2.55
C SER A 90 10.23 -4.97 2.04
N ASP A 91 11.06 -5.61 2.88
CA ASP A 91 12.41 -6.03 2.51
C ASP A 91 12.44 -7.35 1.71
N LEU A 92 11.29 -8.00 1.49
CA LEU A 92 11.23 -9.26 0.75
C LEU A 92 11.33 -9.02 -0.76
N GLU A 93 12.10 -9.89 -1.42
CA GLU A 93 12.24 -9.87 -2.88
C GLU A 93 10.89 -10.11 -3.56
N GLY A 94 10.55 -9.26 -4.52
CA GLY A 94 9.29 -9.32 -5.27
C GLY A 94 8.11 -8.62 -4.59
N VAL A 95 8.29 -8.01 -3.43
CA VAL A 95 7.33 -7.09 -2.81
C VAL A 95 7.61 -5.68 -3.35
N ASP A 96 6.59 -5.03 -3.89
CA ASP A 96 6.67 -3.65 -4.38
C ASP A 96 6.33 -2.66 -3.28
N ARG A 97 5.20 -2.86 -2.63
CA ARG A 97 4.68 -1.93 -1.63
C ARG A 97 3.95 -2.66 -0.51
N VAL A 98 4.12 -2.14 0.69
CA VAL A 98 3.35 -2.57 1.87
C VAL A 98 2.72 -1.35 2.52
N GLU A 99 1.42 -1.38 2.73
CA GLU A 99 0.69 -0.31 3.38
C GLU A 99 -0.10 -0.80 4.60
N LEU A 100 -0.27 0.09 5.55
CA LEU A 100 -1.13 -0.14 6.71
C LEU A 100 -2.43 0.64 6.54
N TYR A 101 -3.55 0.02 6.89
CA TYR A 101 -4.88 0.60 6.88
C TYR A 101 -5.51 0.55 8.27
N GLY A 102 -6.23 1.58 8.64
CA GLY A 102 -6.92 1.63 9.94
C GLY A 102 -6.04 2.06 11.12
N THR A 103 -4.82 2.53 10.86
CA THR A 103 -3.96 3.08 11.91
C THR A 103 -4.56 4.38 12.47
N ARG A 104 -4.55 4.50 13.79
CA ARG A 104 -5.00 5.71 14.50
C ARG A 104 -3.77 6.48 14.97
N PRO A 105 -3.44 7.63 14.35
CA PRO A 105 -2.30 8.43 14.78
C PRO A 105 -2.53 8.98 16.20
N GLU A 106 -1.49 8.89 17.03
CA GLU A 106 -1.50 9.57 18.32
C GLU A 106 -1.50 11.08 18.11
N CYS A 107 -2.28 11.77 18.92
CA CYS A 107 -2.34 13.22 18.95
C CYS A 107 -2.30 13.74 20.39
N ILE A 108 -2.05 15.01 20.53
CA ILE A 108 -2.15 15.71 21.80
C ILE A 108 -3.37 16.62 21.73
N ASN A 109 -4.39 16.26 22.50
CA ASN A 109 -5.60 17.06 22.63
C ASN A 109 -5.38 18.18 23.66
N ILE A 110 -5.55 19.41 23.20
CA ILE A 110 -5.49 20.61 24.04
C ILE A 110 -6.89 21.18 24.12
N SER A 111 -7.61 20.85 25.21
CA SER A 111 -8.96 21.34 25.48
C SER A 111 -8.92 22.64 26.26
N LEU A 112 -9.26 23.73 25.61
CA LEU A 112 -9.26 25.05 26.23
C LEU A 112 -10.45 25.18 27.21
N LEU A 113 -10.16 25.63 28.45
CA LEU A 113 -11.15 25.83 29.50
C LEU A 113 -11.69 27.27 29.43
N GLN A 114 -12.85 27.45 28.80
CA GLN A 114 -13.43 28.76 28.51
C GLN A 114 -13.58 29.65 29.75
N ASP A 115 -14.06 29.07 30.87
CA ASP A 115 -14.26 29.80 32.11
C ASP A 115 -12.93 30.37 32.65
N ARG A 116 -11.86 29.59 32.61
CA ARG A 116 -10.54 30.02 33.05
C ARG A 116 -9.96 31.06 32.13
N MET A 117 -10.11 30.88 30.82
CA MET A 117 -9.62 31.84 29.83
C MET A 117 -10.33 33.19 29.97
N ALA A 118 -11.67 33.17 30.17
CA ALA A 118 -12.43 34.39 30.39
C ALA A 118 -11.99 35.13 31.66
N ASN A 119 -11.77 34.41 32.76
CA ASN A 119 -11.33 34.98 34.00
C ASN A 119 -9.91 35.57 33.96
N LEU A 120 -9.04 34.98 33.12
CA LEU A 120 -7.64 35.39 32.97
C LEU A 120 -7.39 36.28 31.74
N GLY A 121 -8.46 36.63 31.01
CA GLY A 121 -8.42 37.53 29.85
C GLY A 121 -7.63 37.01 28.66
N VAL A 122 -7.49 35.68 28.51
CA VAL A 122 -6.75 35.04 27.41
C VAL A 122 -7.69 34.76 26.24
N LYS A 123 -7.28 35.07 25.01
CA LYS A 123 -8.03 34.79 23.79
C LYS A 123 -7.53 33.49 23.14
N PRO A 124 -8.45 32.64 22.58
CA PRO A 124 -8.08 31.41 21.88
C PRO A 124 -7.06 31.63 20.76
N ALA A 125 -7.18 32.74 20.03
CA ALA A 125 -6.27 33.08 18.94
C ALA A 125 -4.82 33.29 19.42
N GLU A 126 -4.62 33.84 20.60
CA GLU A 126 -3.30 34.06 21.21
C GLU A 126 -2.65 32.72 21.59
N VAL A 127 -3.44 31.79 22.13
CA VAL A 127 -2.99 30.42 22.41
C VAL A 127 -2.52 29.73 21.15
N LEU A 128 -3.32 29.78 20.07
CA LEU A 128 -2.96 29.18 18.78
C LEU A 128 -1.72 29.82 18.17
N ALA A 129 -1.60 31.14 18.22
CA ALA A 129 -0.43 31.87 17.72
C ALA A 129 0.85 31.46 18.48
N THR A 130 0.76 31.33 19.80
CA THR A 130 1.89 30.93 20.65
C THR A 130 2.29 29.48 20.38
N LEU A 131 1.32 28.53 20.27
CA LEU A 131 1.58 27.13 19.91
C LEU A 131 2.30 27.01 18.56
N ASN A 132 1.82 27.73 17.55
CA ASN A 132 2.42 27.73 16.21
C ASN A 132 3.79 28.41 16.17
N GLY A 133 4.03 29.37 17.08
CA GLY A 133 5.28 30.13 17.17
C GLY A 133 6.42 29.38 17.85
N GLN A 134 6.11 28.62 18.90
CA GLN A 134 7.13 28.02 19.77
C GLN A 134 7.63 26.63 19.31
N ASN A 135 6.83 25.84 18.65
CA ASN A 135 7.25 24.48 18.21
C ASN A 135 8.13 24.51 16.96
N LYS A 136 9.19 25.28 16.97
CA LYS A 136 10.08 25.47 15.81
C LYS A 136 11.54 25.32 16.19
N THR A 137 12.33 24.79 15.25
CA THR A 137 13.79 24.85 15.32
C THR A 137 14.25 26.08 14.56
N THR A 138 14.81 27.07 15.25
CA THR A 138 15.29 28.28 14.61
C THR A 138 16.82 28.25 14.52
N TYR A 139 17.31 28.47 13.29
CA TYR A 139 18.72 28.64 13.03
C TYR A 139 19.13 30.07 13.42
N THR A 140 20.04 30.20 14.38
CA THR A 140 20.44 31.50 14.93
C THR A 140 21.81 31.97 14.43
N GLY A 141 22.51 31.21 13.59
CA GLY A 141 23.81 31.62 13.02
C GLY A 141 24.97 30.75 13.46
N TYR A 142 26.16 31.32 13.42
CA TYR A 142 27.40 30.66 13.82
C TYR A 142 28.08 31.46 14.92
N TYR A 143 28.75 30.74 15.82
CA TYR A 143 29.74 31.31 16.72
C TYR A 143 31.13 30.98 16.18
N GLU A 144 31.96 31.99 15.95
CA GLU A 144 33.33 31.83 15.45
C GLU A 144 34.29 32.06 16.63
N ASN A 145 35.15 31.06 16.86
CA ASN A 145 36.22 31.12 17.83
C ASN A 145 37.53 30.66 17.18
N GLY A 146 38.30 31.62 16.64
CA GLY A 146 39.49 31.33 15.85
C GLY A 146 39.16 30.54 14.60
N ASP A 147 39.79 29.36 14.43
CA ASP A 147 39.61 28.51 13.28
C ASP A 147 38.32 27.66 13.35
N ASN A 148 37.58 27.69 14.45
CA ASN A 148 36.38 26.88 14.65
C ASN A 148 35.10 27.68 14.42
N ARG A 149 34.26 27.18 13.55
CA ARG A 149 32.92 27.71 13.29
C ARG A 149 31.86 26.76 13.84
N ILE A 150 31.21 27.17 14.94
CA ILE A 150 30.22 26.39 15.65
C ILE A 150 28.83 26.87 15.24
N ARG A 151 28.02 25.96 14.71
CA ARG A 151 26.63 26.25 14.37
C ARG A 151 25.79 26.36 15.63
N VAL A 152 25.10 27.47 15.80
CA VAL A 152 24.17 27.70 16.92
C VAL A 152 22.76 27.52 16.42
N THR A 153 22.01 26.61 17.05
CA THR A 153 20.59 26.38 16.77
C THR A 153 19.83 26.38 18.08
N VAL A 154 18.72 27.07 18.14
CA VAL A 154 17.76 26.94 19.24
C VAL A 154 16.75 25.85 18.83
N ASN A 155 16.70 24.80 19.63
CA ASN A 155 15.74 23.71 19.45
C ASN A 155 14.66 23.81 20.53
N ASP A 156 13.55 24.43 20.17
CA ASP A 156 12.41 24.71 21.06
C ASP A 156 11.25 23.73 20.82
N LYS A 157 11.57 22.51 20.32
CA LYS A 157 10.57 21.49 20.12
C LYS A 157 10.15 20.83 21.43
N PHE A 158 8.86 20.72 21.63
CA PHE A 158 8.30 19.98 22.75
C PHE A 158 8.65 18.49 22.64
N LYS A 159 9.09 17.90 23.75
CA LYS A 159 9.45 16.49 23.86
C LYS A 159 8.40 15.70 24.63
N THR A 160 7.72 16.36 25.56
CA THR A 160 6.73 15.74 26.44
C THR A 160 5.46 16.57 26.50
N VAL A 161 4.35 15.94 26.93
CA VAL A 161 3.09 16.63 27.18
C VAL A 161 3.24 17.70 28.28
N ASP A 162 4.09 17.43 29.26
CA ASP A 162 4.39 18.37 30.36
C ASP A 162 5.13 19.62 29.86
N ASP A 163 6.00 19.49 28.85
CA ASP A 163 6.67 20.64 28.23
C ASP A 163 5.65 21.58 27.58
N ILE A 164 4.65 21.01 26.88
CA ILE A 164 3.55 21.78 26.30
C ILE A 164 2.75 22.49 27.41
N GLY A 165 2.49 21.80 28.52
CA GLY A 165 1.78 22.37 29.65
C GLY A 165 2.51 23.52 30.35
N LYS A 166 3.83 23.51 30.30
CA LYS A 166 4.70 24.57 30.89
C LYS A 166 4.86 25.79 29.98
N MET A 167 4.40 25.72 28.74
CA MET A 167 4.49 26.82 27.80
C MET A 167 3.83 28.08 28.35
N PHE A 168 4.53 29.22 28.23
CA PHE A 168 4.02 30.51 28.65
C PHE A 168 3.08 31.13 27.61
N ILE A 169 1.96 31.61 28.08
CA ILE A 169 0.97 32.36 27.34
C ILE A 169 0.79 33.72 27.99
N GLN A 170 0.67 34.75 27.17
CA GLN A 170 0.43 36.09 27.63
C GLN A 170 -1.04 36.26 28.05
N GLY A 171 -1.27 36.64 29.29
CA GLY A 171 -2.59 36.97 29.83
C GLY A 171 -2.91 38.46 29.73
N HIS A 172 -3.95 38.88 30.42
CA HIS A 172 -4.28 40.30 30.57
C HIS A 172 -3.22 41.02 31.43
N ASP A 173 -2.90 42.24 31.10
CA ASP A 173 -1.93 43.07 31.83
C ASP A 173 -0.47 42.52 31.89
N ASP A 174 -0.01 41.83 30.84
CA ASP A 174 1.32 41.21 30.75
C ASP A 174 1.60 40.06 31.73
N ASP A 175 0.59 39.52 32.36
CA ASP A 175 0.72 38.32 33.18
C ASP A 175 1.17 37.10 32.39
N GLN A 176 2.21 36.42 32.87
CA GLN A 176 2.68 35.16 32.27
C GLN A 176 1.94 33.97 32.87
N LEU A 177 1.07 33.38 32.10
CA LEU A 177 0.31 32.16 32.44
C LEU A 177 0.92 30.94 31.80
N ARG A 178 0.70 29.78 32.38
CA ARG A 178 1.08 28.51 31.75
C ARG A 178 -0.12 27.90 31.03
N LEU A 179 0.11 27.23 29.90
CA LEU A 179 -0.96 26.59 29.12
C LEU A 179 -1.80 25.62 29.97
N ARG A 180 -1.17 24.88 30.92
CA ARG A 180 -1.89 23.97 31.83
C ARG A 180 -2.88 24.66 32.75
N ASP A 181 -2.73 25.99 32.99
CA ASP A 181 -3.63 26.73 33.86
C ASP A 181 -4.97 27.04 33.16
N ILE A 182 -4.97 27.08 31.82
CA ILE A 182 -6.10 27.44 30.98
C ILE A 182 -6.57 26.32 30.06
N ALA A 183 -5.83 25.20 30.00
CA ALA A 183 -6.15 24.06 29.13
C ALA A 183 -5.94 22.73 29.84
N ARG A 184 -6.71 21.73 29.44
CA ARG A 184 -6.47 20.32 29.73
C ARG A 184 -5.69 19.73 28.55
N ILE A 185 -4.55 19.11 28.84
CA ILE A 185 -3.65 18.57 27.84
C ILE A 185 -3.55 17.08 28.05
N GLU A 186 -3.96 16.30 27.07
CA GLU A 186 -4.03 14.84 27.15
C GLU A 186 -3.46 14.23 25.90
N LYS A 187 -2.69 13.15 26.07
CA LYS A 187 -2.29 12.29 24.96
C LYS A 187 -3.48 11.43 24.58
N SER A 188 -3.85 11.42 23.33
CA SER A 188 -5.01 10.73 22.78
C SER A 188 -4.77 10.27 21.37
N TYR A 189 -5.79 9.73 20.73
CA TYR A 189 -5.80 9.38 19.32
C TYR A 189 -6.69 10.34 18.53
N GLU A 190 -6.42 10.47 17.23
CA GLU A 190 -7.24 11.30 16.33
C GLU A 190 -8.72 10.88 16.42
N ASN A 191 -9.59 11.84 16.66
CA ASN A 191 -11.04 11.64 16.74
C ASN A 191 -11.76 12.80 16.01
N PRO A 192 -12.65 12.54 15.03
CA PRO A 192 -13.07 11.22 14.54
C PRO A 192 -11.95 10.48 13.79
N THR A 193 -11.96 9.16 13.91
CA THR A 193 -11.07 8.28 13.14
C THR A 193 -11.40 8.38 11.65
N ARG A 194 -10.38 8.48 10.81
CA ARG A 194 -10.59 8.56 9.35
C ARG A 194 -10.95 7.21 8.74
N ASN A 195 -10.24 6.18 9.18
CA ASN A 195 -10.39 4.81 8.69
C ASN A 195 -10.36 3.85 9.86
N GLU A 196 -11.33 2.96 9.92
CA GLU A 196 -11.38 1.89 10.91
C GLU A 196 -11.55 0.55 10.18
N LEU A 197 -10.92 -0.47 10.71
CA LEU A 197 -11.07 -1.84 10.26
C LEU A 197 -11.47 -2.71 11.44
N PHE A 198 -12.48 -3.54 11.23
CA PHE A 198 -12.91 -4.54 12.19
C PHE A 198 -12.82 -5.92 11.54
N TYR A 199 -12.31 -6.88 12.28
CA TYR A 199 -12.27 -8.28 11.91
C TYR A 199 -12.92 -9.10 13.00
N ASP A 200 -13.97 -9.86 12.67
CA ASP A 200 -14.80 -10.63 13.60
C ASP A 200 -15.33 -9.81 14.81
N GLY A 201 -15.58 -8.51 14.60
CA GLY A 201 -16.09 -7.60 15.63
C GLY A 201 -15.02 -6.97 16.52
N GLU A 202 -13.78 -7.35 16.36
CA GLU A 202 -12.63 -6.75 17.04
C GLU A 202 -11.95 -5.69 16.16
N GLN A 203 -11.39 -4.67 16.77
CA GLN A 203 -10.62 -3.66 16.06
C GLN A 203 -9.33 -4.28 15.51
N ALA A 204 -9.05 -4.04 14.24
CA ALA A 204 -7.92 -4.61 13.53
C ALA A 204 -7.18 -3.55 12.72
N LEU A 205 -5.94 -3.81 12.39
CA LEU A 205 -5.19 -3.07 11.39
C LEU A 205 -5.06 -3.89 10.11
N GLY A 206 -5.22 -3.24 8.96
CA GLY A 206 -5.02 -3.87 7.66
C GLY A 206 -3.54 -3.80 7.24
N LEU A 207 -2.97 -4.92 6.85
CA LEU A 207 -1.69 -5.00 6.17
C LEU A 207 -1.96 -5.35 4.71
N LEU A 208 -1.67 -4.41 3.81
CA LEU A 208 -1.86 -4.55 2.38
C LEU A 208 -0.50 -4.73 1.72
N VAL A 209 -0.34 -5.79 0.92
CA VAL A 209 0.91 -6.12 0.25
C VAL A 209 0.67 -6.21 -1.25
N ALA A 210 1.42 -5.41 -2.01
CA ALA A 210 1.47 -5.44 -3.47
C ALA A 210 2.76 -6.14 -3.92
N ALA A 211 2.64 -7.02 -4.90
CA ALA A 211 3.79 -7.66 -5.53
C ALA A 211 4.29 -6.82 -6.71
N SER A 212 5.59 -6.84 -6.95
CA SER A 212 6.22 -6.17 -8.09
C SER A 212 5.72 -6.74 -9.41
N SER A 213 5.59 -5.88 -10.41
CA SER A 213 5.18 -6.30 -11.76
C SER A 213 6.15 -7.35 -12.33
N GLY A 214 5.61 -8.36 -12.99
CA GLY A 214 6.39 -9.45 -13.58
C GLY A 214 6.92 -10.50 -12.61
N THR A 215 6.63 -10.41 -11.31
CA THR A 215 7.02 -11.41 -10.32
C THR A 215 5.99 -12.54 -10.20
N ASP A 216 6.45 -13.70 -9.72
CA ASP A 216 5.59 -14.84 -9.42
C ASP A 216 4.85 -14.60 -8.09
N ILE A 217 3.58 -14.22 -8.18
CA ILE A 217 2.73 -13.91 -7.02
C ILE A 217 2.63 -15.08 -6.02
N ILE A 218 2.74 -16.33 -6.47
CA ILE A 218 2.67 -17.51 -5.60
C ILE A 218 3.93 -17.60 -4.74
N LYS A 219 5.10 -17.36 -5.34
CA LYS A 219 6.37 -17.35 -4.61
C LYS A 219 6.44 -16.18 -3.62
N VAL A 220 6.07 -14.98 -4.09
CA VAL A 220 6.02 -13.79 -3.21
C VAL A 220 5.07 -14.03 -2.04
N GLY A 221 3.87 -14.56 -2.32
CA GLY A 221 2.91 -14.85 -1.26
C GLY A 221 3.42 -15.87 -0.25
N SER A 222 4.07 -16.94 -0.71
CA SER A 222 4.65 -17.94 0.21
C SER A 222 5.77 -17.35 1.07
N ALA A 223 6.62 -16.48 0.50
CA ALA A 223 7.66 -15.78 1.23
C ALA A 223 7.08 -14.83 2.30
N VAL A 224 6.02 -14.08 1.96
CA VAL A 224 5.31 -13.22 2.90
C VAL A 224 4.68 -14.03 4.03
N ALA A 225 3.99 -15.13 3.71
CA ALA A 225 3.36 -15.98 4.73
C ALA A 225 4.41 -16.58 5.68
N GLN A 226 5.51 -17.11 5.13
CA GLN A 226 6.62 -17.64 5.93
C GLN A 226 7.23 -16.55 6.82
N LYS A 227 7.45 -15.34 6.30
CA LYS A 227 8.00 -14.23 7.09
C LYS A 227 7.08 -13.84 8.24
N LEU A 228 5.77 -13.80 8.02
CA LEU A 228 4.79 -13.53 9.06
C LEU A 228 4.81 -14.60 10.16
N ASP A 229 4.93 -15.87 9.78
CA ASP A 229 5.03 -16.97 10.73
C ASP A 229 6.35 -16.93 11.53
N ASP A 230 7.47 -16.60 10.90
CA ASP A 230 8.77 -16.41 11.56
C ASP A 230 8.73 -15.24 12.56
N LEU A 231 8.05 -14.15 12.22
CA LEU A 231 7.86 -13.01 13.12
C LEU A 231 6.98 -13.37 14.32
N LYS A 232 5.91 -14.15 14.10
CA LYS A 232 5.05 -14.68 15.17
C LYS A 232 5.84 -15.50 16.18
N GLY A 233 6.79 -16.30 15.71
CA GLY A 233 7.61 -17.16 16.57
C GLY A 233 8.74 -16.45 17.32
N SER A 234 9.12 -15.23 16.91
CA SER A 234 10.37 -14.60 17.38
C SER A 234 10.23 -13.18 17.93
N ARG A 235 9.44 -12.33 17.31
CA ARG A 235 9.40 -10.88 17.61
C ARG A 235 8.03 -10.34 17.98
N LEU A 236 6.95 -11.04 17.62
CA LEU A 236 5.59 -10.60 17.94
C LEU A 236 5.15 -11.26 19.26
N PRO A 237 4.44 -10.53 20.13
CA PRO A 237 3.83 -11.13 21.31
C PRO A 237 2.72 -12.11 20.91
N ALA A 238 2.41 -13.05 21.80
CA ALA A 238 1.41 -14.09 21.53
C ALA A 238 0.00 -13.56 21.22
N GLY A 239 -0.31 -12.33 21.63
CA GLY A 239 -1.60 -11.67 21.35
C GLY A 239 -1.72 -11.08 19.95
N VAL A 240 -0.66 -10.98 19.16
CA VAL A 240 -0.73 -10.47 17.77
C VAL A 240 -1.04 -11.60 16.82
N GLU A 241 -2.17 -11.51 16.15
CA GLU A 241 -2.58 -12.46 15.12
C GLU A 241 -2.67 -11.80 13.74
N CYS A 242 -2.31 -12.57 12.70
CA CYS A 242 -2.37 -12.14 11.30
C CYS A 242 -3.38 -13.05 10.58
N HIS A 243 -4.52 -12.50 10.21
CA HIS A 243 -5.61 -13.23 9.55
C HIS A 243 -5.61 -12.92 8.06
N LYS A 244 -5.63 -13.94 7.22
CA LYS A 244 -5.76 -13.77 5.76
C LYS A 244 -7.20 -13.35 5.43
N VAL A 245 -7.40 -12.14 4.95
CA VAL A 245 -8.71 -11.64 4.47
C VAL A 245 -8.84 -11.86 2.97
N PHE A 246 -7.82 -11.45 2.22
CA PHE A 246 -7.72 -11.71 0.79
C PHE A 246 -6.30 -12.15 0.46
N TYR A 247 -6.18 -13.25 -0.29
CA TYR A 247 -4.89 -13.84 -0.61
C TYR A 247 -4.87 -14.36 -2.05
N GLN A 248 -4.46 -13.49 -2.97
CA GLN A 248 -4.41 -13.76 -4.40
C GLN A 248 -3.50 -14.95 -4.77
N PRO A 249 -2.34 -15.18 -4.10
CA PRO A 249 -1.46 -16.30 -4.42
C PRO A 249 -2.17 -17.66 -4.40
N GLU A 250 -3.04 -17.91 -3.42
CA GLU A 250 -3.84 -19.13 -3.31
C GLU A 250 -4.85 -19.24 -4.44
N ARG A 251 -5.56 -18.14 -4.74
CA ARG A 251 -6.53 -18.08 -5.83
C ARG A 251 -5.90 -18.34 -7.19
N VAL A 252 -4.69 -17.83 -7.40
CA VAL A 252 -3.92 -18.07 -8.64
C VAL A 252 -3.45 -19.52 -8.70
N GLY A 253 -2.91 -20.05 -7.59
CA GLY A 253 -2.50 -21.45 -7.48
C GLY A 253 -3.62 -22.42 -7.79
N ASP A 254 -4.80 -22.23 -7.18
CA ASP A 254 -5.99 -23.04 -7.42
C ASP A 254 -6.46 -22.97 -8.88
N SER A 255 -6.42 -21.77 -9.46
CA SER A 255 -6.81 -21.56 -10.86
C SER A 255 -5.87 -22.29 -11.83
N LEU A 256 -4.56 -22.23 -11.57
CA LEU A 256 -3.56 -22.95 -12.35
C LEU A 256 -3.70 -24.47 -12.18
N GLY A 257 -3.88 -24.95 -10.95
CA GLY A 257 -4.12 -26.35 -10.67
C GLY A 257 -5.35 -26.90 -11.39
N THR A 258 -6.47 -26.19 -11.29
CA THR A 258 -7.72 -26.53 -11.99
C THR A 258 -7.52 -26.55 -13.51
N PHE A 259 -6.80 -25.56 -14.06
CA PHE A 259 -6.50 -25.55 -15.49
C PHE A 259 -5.71 -26.77 -15.93
N VAL A 260 -4.65 -27.14 -15.23
CA VAL A 260 -3.82 -28.32 -15.56
C VAL A 260 -4.66 -29.60 -15.54
N ILE A 261 -5.51 -29.76 -14.52
CA ILE A 261 -6.42 -30.91 -14.42
C ILE A 261 -7.37 -30.94 -15.60
N ASN A 262 -8.05 -29.84 -15.92
CA ASN A 262 -8.98 -29.74 -17.04
C ASN A 262 -8.29 -29.99 -18.40
N LEU A 263 -7.05 -29.55 -18.56
CA LEU A 263 -6.24 -29.80 -19.74
C LEU A 263 -5.98 -31.30 -19.91
N ILE A 264 -5.55 -31.97 -18.84
CA ILE A 264 -5.29 -33.43 -18.86
C ILE A 264 -6.58 -34.17 -19.15
N GLU A 265 -7.69 -33.85 -18.47
CA GLU A 265 -9.00 -34.48 -18.73
C GLU A 265 -9.45 -34.31 -20.18
N SER A 266 -9.31 -33.09 -20.72
CA SER A 266 -9.68 -32.82 -22.12
C SER A 266 -8.85 -33.65 -23.08
N VAL A 267 -7.54 -33.75 -22.88
CA VAL A 267 -6.65 -34.58 -23.70
C VAL A 267 -7.06 -36.06 -23.60
N VAL A 268 -7.31 -36.56 -22.41
CA VAL A 268 -7.71 -37.96 -22.19
C VAL A 268 -9.04 -38.26 -22.87
N ILE A 269 -10.07 -37.42 -22.72
CA ILE A 269 -11.38 -37.58 -23.34
C ILE A 269 -11.25 -37.61 -24.86
N VAL A 270 -10.52 -36.65 -25.43
CA VAL A 270 -10.32 -36.58 -26.90
C VAL A 270 -9.60 -37.83 -27.41
N VAL A 271 -8.55 -38.28 -26.77
CA VAL A 271 -7.81 -39.47 -27.15
C VAL A 271 -8.70 -40.72 -27.08
N LEU A 272 -9.50 -40.88 -26.03
CA LEU A 272 -10.43 -41.99 -25.87
C LEU A 272 -11.49 -42.01 -26.98
N ILE A 273 -12.11 -40.86 -27.30
CA ILE A 273 -13.08 -40.75 -28.35
C ILE A 273 -12.46 -41.12 -29.73
N LEU A 274 -11.24 -40.61 -29.99
CA LEU A 274 -10.54 -40.92 -31.24
C LEU A 274 -10.11 -42.38 -31.33
N MET A 275 -9.71 -43.00 -30.23
CA MET A 275 -9.44 -44.46 -30.19
C MET A 275 -10.69 -45.29 -30.55
N LEU A 276 -11.85 -44.87 -30.07
CA LEU A 276 -13.11 -45.55 -30.35
C LEU A 276 -13.56 -45.33 -31.81
N ALA A 277 -13.39 -44.12 -32.36
CA ALA A 277 -13.86 -43.76 -33.69
C ALA A 277 -12.92 -44.23 -34.82
N MET A 278 -11.58 -44.09 -34.62
CA MET A 278 -10.58 -44.34 -35.67
C MET A 278 -9.64 -45.50 -35.36
N GLY A 279 -9.83 -46.17 -34.23
CA GLY A 279 -9.02 -47.30 -33.79
C GLY A 279 -7.82 -46.88 -32.93
N PHE A 280 -7.26 -47.87 -32.23
CA PHE A 280 -6.25 -47.68 -31.21
C PHE A 280 -4.96 -47.03 -31.73
N LYS A 281 -4.45 -47.43 -32.89
CA LYS A 281 -3.20 -46.91 -33.43
C LYS A 281 -3.29 -45.43 -33.79
N SER A 282 -4.35 -45.03 -34.51
CA SER A 282 -4.60 -43.64 -34.90
C SER A 282 -4.83 -42.75 -33.67
N GLY A 283 -5.63 -43.22 -32.72
CA GLY A 283 -5.89 -42.46 -31.49
C GLY A 283 -4.66 -42.19 -30.66
N VAL A 284 -3.72 -43.16 -30.55
CA VAL A 284 -2.45 -42.94 -29.81
C VAL A 284 -1.55 -41.98 -30.55
N ILE A 285 -1.44 -42.03 -31.88
CA ILE A 285 -0.60 -41.13 -32.66
C ILE A 285 -1.09 -39.69 -32.52
N ILE A 286 -2.40 -39.46 -32.64
CA ILE A 286 -3.00 -38.12 -32.46
C ILE A 286 -2.81 -37.65 -31.03
N GLY A 287 -2.99 -38.50 -30.02
CA GLY A 287 -2.78 -38.15 -28.62
C GLY A 287 -1.37 -37.69 -28.33
N ILE A 288 -0.36 -38.42 -28.83
CA ILE A 288 1.05 -38.02 -28.67
C ILE A 288 1.33 -36.69 -29.38
N SER A 289 0.82 -36.54 -30.62
CA SER A 289 0.98 -35.28 -31.36
C SER A 289 0.39 -34.09 -30.59
N LEU A 290 -0.79 -34.25 -30.00
CA LEU A 290 -1.48 -33.23 -29.23
C LEU A 290 -0.65 -32.84 -27.98
N VAL A 291 -0.17 -33.82 -27.24
CA VAL A 291 0.68 -33.58 -26.05
C VAL A 291 1.95 -32.83 -26.44
N VAL A 292 2.65 -33.25 -27.47
CA VAL A 292 3.88 -32.62 -27.96
C VAL A 292 3.62 -31.16 -28.41
N THR A 293 2.49 -30.93 -29.07
CA THR A 293 2.14 -29.57 -29.55
C THR A 293 1.80 -28.65 -28.39
N VAL A 294 1.08 -29.12 -27.38
CA VAL A 294 0.76 -28.35 -26.17
C VAL A 294 2.05 -27.99 -25.43
N PHE A 295 2.96 -28.94 -25.18
CA PHE A 295 4.23 -28.68 -24.55
C PHE A 295 5.11 -27.74 -25.40
N GLY A 296 5.15 -27.91 -26.69
CA GLY A 296 5.86 -27.02 -27.63
C GLY A 296 5.33 -25.58 -27.55
N SER A 297 4.02 -25.42 -27.45
CA SER A 297 3.40 -24.09 -27.30
C SER A 297 3.76 -23.39 -25.98
N PHE A 298 3.86 -24.15 -24.89
CA PHE A 298 4.35 -23.61 -23.60
C PHE A 298 5.81 -23.19 -23.68
N LEU A 299 6.69 -23.99 -24.33
CA LEU A 299 8.09 -23.63 -24.55
C LEU A 299 8.21 -22.39 -25.41
N PHE A 300 7.38 -22.26 -26.45
CA PHE A 300 7.38 -21.06 -27.29
C PHE A 300 6.91 -19.83 -26.50
N LEU A 301 5.85 -19.94 -25.69
CA LEU A 301 5.39 -18.85 -24.83
C LEU A 301 6.50 -18.38 -23.89
N LEU A 302 7.20 -19.32 -23.26
CA LEU A 302 8.34 -19.02 -22.38
C LEU A 302 9.47 -18.32 -23.12
N SER A 303 9.85 -18.81 -24.34
CA SER A 303 10.92 -18.21 -25.12
C SER A 303 10.58 -16.82 -25.66
N ALA A 304 9.30 -16.54 -25.87
CA ALA A 304 8.79 -15.23 -26.28
C ALA A 304 8.64 -14.23 -25.10
N GLY A 305 9.01 -14.63 -23.88
CA GLY A 305 8.84 -13.79 -22.69
C GLY A 305 7.39 -13.60 -22.24
N GLY A 306 6.48 -14.44 -22.76
CA GLY A 306 5.06 -14.37 -22.41
C GLY A 306 4.78 -14.90 -21.01
N THR A 307 3.80 -14.29 -20.33
CA THR A 307 3.36 -14.70 -19.00
C THR A 307 2.14 -15.63 -19.08
N MET A 308 2.03 -16.56 -18.13
CA MET A 308 0.89 -17.46 -18.02
C MET A 308 -0.27 -16.74 -17.33
N GLN A 309 -1.19 -16.21 -18.14
CA GLN A 309 -2.39 -15.51 -17.70
C GLN A 309 -3.64 -16.33 -18.01
N ARG A 310 -4.77 -16.00 -17.37
CA ARG A 310 -6.06 -16.66 -17.63
C ARG A 310 -6.46 -16.62 -19.11
N VAL A 311 -6.13 -15.52 -19.80
CA VAL A 311 -6.42 -15.34 -21.23
C VAL A 311 -5.59 -16.30 -22.08
N SER A 312 -4.29 -16.44 -21.79
CA SER A 312 -3.41 -17.39 -22.48
C SER A 312 -3.86 -18.84 -22.24
N LEU A 313 -4.30 -19.17 -21.03
CA LEU A 313 -4.84 -20.51 -20.71
C LEU A 313 -6.13 -20.80 -21.51
N ALA A 314 -7.05 -19.85 -21.61
CA ALA A 314 -8.24 -19.98 -22.44
C ALA A 314 -7.91 -20.16 -23.93
N ALA A 315 -6.92 -19.41 -24.43
CA ALA A 315 -6.44 -19.55 -25.80
C ALA A 315 -5.87 -20.96 -26.09
N PHE A 316 -5.14 -21.54 -25.12
CA PHE A 316 -4.65 -22.94 -25.26
C PHE A 316 -5.78 -23.94 -25.36
N VAL A 317 -6.84 -23.81 -24.56
CA VAL A 317 -8.01 -24.73 -24.63
C VAL A 317 -8.70 -24.62 -25.98
N LEU A 318 -8.89 -23.39 -26.50
CA LEU A 318 -9.47 -23.16 -27.81
C LEU A 318 -8.59 -23.72 -28.95
N ALA A 319 -7.28 -23.46 -28.88
CA ALA A 319 -6.30 -23.94 -29.86
C ALA A 319 -6.25 -25.47 -29.88
N MET A 320 -6.42 -26.15 -28.77
CA MET A 320 -6.43 -27.61 -28.67
C MET A 320 -7.55 -28.21 -29.50
N GLY A 321 -8.75 -27.62 -29.52
CA GLY A 321 -9.84 -28.06 -30.38
C GLY A 321 -9.47 -28.00 -31.87
N MET A 322 -8.90 -26.91 -32.34
CA MET A 322 -8.43 -26.74 -33.71
C MET A 322 -7.28 -27.68 -34.09
N LEU A 323 -6.39 -27.98 -33.14
CA LEU A 323 -5.28 -28.91 -33.35
C LEU A 323 -5.78 -30.36 -33.57
N VAL A 324 -6.80 -30.77 -32.80
CA VAL A 324 -7.43 -32.09 -32.96
C VAL A 324 -8.03 -32.26 -34.34
N ASP A 325 -8.76 -31.26 -34.83
CA ASP A 325 -9.38 -31.29 -36.16
C ASP A 325 -8.32 -31.45 -37.27
N ASN A 326 -7.22 -30.70 -37.19
CA ASN A 326 -6.10 -30.81 -38.14
C ASN A 326 -5.42 -32.21 -38.07
N ALA A 327 -5.27 -32.77 -36.87
CA ALA A 327 -4.63 -34.05 -36.67
C ALA A 327 -5.52 -35.19 -37.22
N ILE A 328 -6.86 -35.10 -37.13
CA ILE A 328 -7.80 -36.06 -37.67
C ILE A 328 -7.72 -36.13 -39.22
N VAL A 329 -7.50 -34.97 -39.85
CA VAL A 329 -7.41 -34.91 -41.34
C VAL A 329 -6.13 -35.57 -41.86
N ILE A 330 -5.04 -35.59 -41.08
CA ILE A 330 -3.73 -36.09 -41.49
C ILE A 330 -3.60 -37.62 -41.27
N VAL A 331 -4.27 -38.16 -40.28
CA VAL A 331 -4.20 -39.59 -39.88
C VAL A 331 -5.31 -40.40 -40.54
#